data_1269ad79ac9d15d5a2a2ec33d0b8a039
#
_entry.id   1269ad79ac9d15d5a2a2ec33d0b8a039
#
_cell.length_a   1.000
_cell.length_b   1.000
_cell.length_c   1.000
_cell.angle_alpha   90.00
_cell.angle_beta   90.00
_cell.angle_gamma   90.00
#
_symmetry.space_group_name_H-M   'P 1'
#
loop_
_entity.id
_entity.type
_entity.pdbx_description
1 polymer ?
#
loop_
_entity_poly.entity_id
_entity_poly.type
_entity_poly.pdbx_seq_one_letter_code
_entity_poly.pdbx_strand_id
1 'polypeptide(L)'
;MCTIYEIAKRCGVSTTTVSRVLNHHPYVSEEKRQLILQVMKEMEYTPSSAARTLRSHQTKTIAVSVPAVDHPFFAQLIKGISKEALDQGYKAIVLQTFYQESLELEGLQLLKRREVDGVILGALENPWEKIEPFLTNGPIVMANEYHQTADIPIIGYDEREAAYKAVDYLIQSGRKKIGFCFDTESSEAQKQRKQGYLDALSAHGLPLHDDWLFGEAFTIEDGFRLMDVIHDMKNAPDAIFTGNDQVAAGLIKQAISYGYHIPKDLAVIGYDNQDICEVTAPTITTIDIPIVELGHRSVQQLIELLQDQKPLQREHIQLPTRLVTREST
;
A
#
# COMPACT_ATOMS: atom_id res chain seq x y z
N MET A 1 15.45 -30.59 -21.28
CA MET A 1 14.24 -30.23 -20.52
C MET A 1 13.08 -31.05 -21.09
N CYS A 2 12.39 -31.83 -20.27
CA CYS A 2 11.29 -32.67 -20.74
C CYS A 2 10.13 -31.82 -21.27
N THR A 3 9.53 -32.24 -22.38
CA THR A 3 8.45 -31.53 -23.06
C THR A 3 7.14 -32.30 -23.01
N ILE A 4 6.00 -31.62 -23.13
CA ILE A 4 4.68 -32.27 -23.23
C ILE A 4 4.63 -33.27 -24.42
N TYR A 5 5.42 -33.05 -25.43
CA TYR A 5 5.55 -33.91 -26.61
C TYR A 5 6.19 -35.27 -26.28
N GLU A 6 7.24 -35.24 -25.46
CA GLU A 6 7.93 -36.48 -25.02
C GLU A 6 7.07 -37.33 -24.11
N ILE A 7 6.30 -36.67 -23.20
CA ILE A 7 5.32 -37.37 -22.36
C ILE A 7 4.23 -38.04 -23.21
N ALA A 8 3.65 -37.28 -24.14
CA ALA A 8 2.64 -37.80 -25.06
C ALA A 8 3.14 -39.03 -25.85
N LYS A 9 4.38 -38.95 -26.37
CA LYS A 9 5.04 -40.02 -27.08
C LYS A 9 5.24 -41.26 -26.19
N ARG A 10 5.71 -41.05 -24.93
CA ARG A 10 5.99 -42.17 -23.99
C ARG A 10 4.70 -42.84 -23.49
N CYS A 11 3.61 -42.09 -23.36
CA CYS A 11 2.30 -42.62 -22.97
C CYS A 11 1.48 -43.18 -24.15
N GLY A 12 1.92 -43.03 -25.41
CA GLY A 12 1.15 -43.44 -26.59
C GLY A 12 -0.15 -42.65 -26.78
N VAL A 13 -0.18 -41.37 -26.36
CA VAL A 13 -1.36 -40.49 -26.43
C VAL A 13 -1.05 -39.20 -27.19
N SER A 14 -2.09 -38.42 -27.51
CA SER A 14 -1.90 -37.09 -28.10
C SER A 14 -1.47 -36.09 -27.05
N THR A 15 -0.76 -35.04 -27.46
CA THR A 15 -0.43 -33.89 -26.61
C THR A 15 -1.69 -33.25 -26.01
N THR A 16 -2.80 -33.26 -26.74
CA THR A 16 -4.10 -32.80 -26.27
C THR A 16 -4.59 -33.63 -25.07
N THR A 17 -4.37 -34.94 -25.08
CA THR A 17 -4.75 -35.84 -23.97
C THR A 17 -3.91 -35.55 -22.73
N VAL A 18 -2.59 -35.35 -22.88
CA VAL A 18 -1.71 -34.91 -21.76
C VAL A 18 -2.16 -33.57 -21.22
N SER A 19 -2.45 -32.61 -22.09
CA SER A 19 -2.97 -31.30 -21.72
C SER A 19 -4.28 -31.35 -20.92
N ARG A 20 -5.21 -32.26 -21.32
CA ARG A 20 -6.47 -32.47 -20.59
C ARG A 20 -6.24 -33.05 -19.18
N VAL A 21 -5.27 -33.94 -19.02
CA VAL A 21 -4.88 -34.46 -17.69
C VAL A 21 -4.32 -33.34 -16.80
N LEU A 22 -3.43 -32.53 -17.35
CA LEU A 22 -2.84 -31.36 -16.62
C LEU A 22 -3.88 -30.34 -16.16
N ASN A 23 -4.99 -30.21 -16.92
CA ASN A 23 -6.07 -29.29 -16.62
C ASN A 23 -7.26 -29.97 -15.90
N HIS A 24 -7.07 -31.16 -15.35
CA HIS A 24 -8.11 -31.91 -14.62
C HIS A 24 -9.42 -32.11 -15.40
N HIS A 25 -9.34 -32.18 -16.73
CA HIS A 25 -10.53 -32.30 -17.58
C HIS A 25 -11.23 -33.66 -17.35
N PRO A 26 -12.58 -33.71 -17.21
CA PRO A 26 -13.29 -34.91 -16.82
C PRO A 26 -13.31 -36.02 -17.89
N TYR A 27 -13.06 -35.70 -19.17
CA TYR A 27 -13.16 -36.63 -20.28
C TYR A 27 -11.88 -37.42 -20.60
N VAL A 28 -11.08 -37.78 -19.58
CA VAL A 28 -9.92 -38.68 -19.71
C VAL A 28 -10.13 -39.83 -18.76
N SER A 29 -10.02 -41.07 -19.27
CA SER A 29 -10.18 -42.30 -18.43
C SER A 29 -9.15 -42.28 -17.30
N GLU A 30 -9.52 -42.82 -16.14
CA GLU A 30 -8.66 -42.84 -14.96
C GLU A 30 -7.34 -43.59 -15.23
N GLU A 31 -7.37 -44.70 -16.00
CA GLU A 31 -6.17 -45.41 -16.40
C GLU A 31 -5.17 -44.53 -17.17
N LYS A 32 -5.67 -43.78 -18.15
CA LYS A 32 -4.81 -42.85 -18.92
C LYS A 32 -4.31 -41.68 -18.05
N ARG A 33 -5.13 -41.22 -17.12
CA ARG A 33 -4.75 -40.20 -16.18
C ARG A 33 -3.58 -40.65 -15.30
N GLN A 34 -3.68 -41.81 -14.70
CA GLN A 34 -2.64 -42.40 -13.84
C GLN A 34 -1.35 -42.65 -14.61
N LEU A 35 -1.45 -43.23 -15.82
CA LEU A 35 -0.28 -43.46 -16.69
C LEU A 35 0.46 -42.15 -16.99
N ILE A 36 -0.26 -41.10 -17.37
CA ILE A 36 0.34 -39.79 -17.70
C ILE A 36 1.00 -39.16 -16.47
N LEU A 37 0.33 -39.16 -15.31
CA LEU A 37 0.88 -38.65 -14.08
C LEU A 37 2.14 -39.42 -13.63
N GLN A 38 2.14 -40.73 -13.79
CA GLN A 38 3.31 -41.55 -13.48
C GLN A 38 4.50 -41.21 -14.40
N VAL A 39 4.28 -41.16 -15.71
CA VAL A 39 5.33 -40.80 -16.67
C VAL A 39 5.86 -39.38 -16.44
N MET A 40 4.97 -38.44 -16.11
CA MET A 40 5.39 -37.07 -15.74
C MET A 40 6.30 -37.07 -14.50
N LYS A 41 5.97 -37.87 -13.48
CA LYS A 41 6.79 -38.03 -12.28
C LYS A 41 8.15 -38.67 -12.60
N GLU A 42 8.17 -39.74 -13.40
CA GLU A 42 9.41 -40.42 -13.81
C GLU A 42 10.33 -39.50 -14.64
N MET A 43 9.76 -38.61 -15.44
CA MET A 43 10.49 -37.68 -16.29
C MET A 43 10.76 -36.35 -15.62
N GLU A 44 10.44 -36.16 -14.34
CA GLU A 44 10.55 -34.94 -13.59
C GLU A 44 9.96 -33.74 -14.35
N TYR A 45 8.86 -33.97 -15.06
CA TYR A 45 8.24 -32.94 -15.88
C TYR A 45 7.50 -31.92 -15.02
N THR A 46 7.95 -30.69 -15.10
CA THR A 46 7.22 -29.55 -14.55
C THR A 46 6.55 -28.78 -15.70
N PRO A 47 5.20 -28.62 -15.67
CA PRO A 47 4.50 -27.85 -16.68
C PRO A 47 5.07 -26.43 -16.79
N SER A 48 5.47 -26.04 -18.01
CA SER A 48 5.98 -24.69 -18.27
C SER A 48 4.88 -23.65 -17.99
N SER A 49 5.19 -22.67 -17.13
CA SER A 49 4.32 -21.50 -16.89
C SER A 49 4.03 -20.74 -18.18
N ALA A 50 5.04 -20.56 -19.04
CA ALA A 50 4.90 -19.92 -20.34
C ALA A 50 3.89 -20.64 -21.26
N ALA A 51 3.91 -22.01 -21.31
CA ALA A 51 2.94 -22.77 -22.09
C ALA A 51 1.51 -22.72 -21.50
N ARG A 52 1.38 -22.48 -20.20
CA ARG A 52 0.09 -22.27 -19.53
C ARG A 52 -0.44 -20.87 -19.86
N THR A 53 0.38 -19.85 -19.69
CA THR A 53 0.05 -18.45 -20.00
C THR A 53 -0.36 -18.26 -21.46
N LEU A 54 0.34 -18.89 -22.41
CA LEU A 54 0.00 -18.84 -23.84
C LEU A 54 -1.41 -19.37 -24.14
N ARG A 55 -1.93 -20.31 -23.32
CA ARG A 55 -3.26 -20.92 -23.53
C ARG A 55 -4.37 -20.19 -22.76
N SER A 56 -4.09 -19.77 -21.53
CA SER A 56 -5.09 -19.10 -20.68
C SER A 56 -5.14 -17.59 -20.90
N HIS A 57 -4.13 -17.02 -21.56
CA HIS A 57 -3.88 -15.58 -21.61
C HIS A 57 -3.78 -14.91 -20.22
N GLN A 58 -3.51 -15.69 -19.17
CA GLN A 58 -3.35 -15.26 -17.79
C GLN A 58 -2.06 -15.79 -17.20
N THR A 59 -1.32 -14.93 -16.52
CA THR A 59 -0.09 -15.30 -15.80
C THR A 59 -0.38 -15.79 -14.38
N LYS A 60 -1.56 -15.44 -13.84
CA LYS A 60 -1.92 -15.57 -12.43
C LYS A 60 -0.91 -14.85 -11.51
N THR A 61 -0.44 -13.71 -11.98
CA THR A 61 0.53 -12.87 -11.29
C THR A 61 0.06 -11.41 -11.37
N ILE A 62 0.12 -10.70 -10.27
CA ILE A 62 -0.13 -9.27 -10.17
C ILE A 62 1.12 -8.56 -9.69
N ALA A 63 1.34 -7.33 -10.10
CA ALA A 63 2.42 -6.50 -9.60
C ALA A 63 1.89 -5.51 -8.54
N VAL A 64 2.73 -5.22 -7.55
CA VAL A 64 2.48 -4.23 -6.50
C VAL A 64 3.64 -3.26 -6.50
N SER A 65 3.38 -1.99 -6.84
CA SER A 65 4.38 -0.93 -6.83
C SER A 65 4.32 -0.17 -5.52
N VAL A 66 5.45 -0.07 -4.80
CA VAL A 66 5.59 0.68 -3.54
C VAL A 66 6.95 1.36 -3.48
N PRO A 67 7.09 2.53 -2.84
CA PRO A 67 8.35 3.24 -2.77
C PRO A 67 9.38 2.61 -1.81
N ALA A 68 8.92 2.02 -0.68
CA ALA A 68 9.80 1.52 0.38
C ALA A 68 9.20 0.27 1.04
N VAL A 69 9.85 -0.89 0.87
CA VAL A 69 9.35 -2.17 1.43
C VAL A 69 9.61 -2.30 2.94
N ASP A 70 10.54 -1.55 3.48
CA ASP A 70 10.93 -1.53 4.90
C ASP A 70 10.11 -0.55 5.73
N HIS A 71 9.33 0.34 5.11
CA HIS A 71 8.41 1.20 5.85
C HIS A 71 7.18 0.40 6.31
N PRO A 72 6.82 0.43 7.61
CA PRO A 72 5.77 -0.41 8.18
C PRO A 72 4.42 -0.31 7.47
N PHE A 73 4.01 0.88 6.98
CA PHE A 73 2.81 1.08 6.20
C PHE A 73 2.82 0.19 4.94
N PHE A 74 3.87 0.30 4.11
CA PHE A 74 3.95 -0.50 2.88
C PHE A 74 4.15 -1.99 3.17
N ALA A 75 4.87 -2.35 4.24
CA ALA A 75 5.00 -3.74 4.65
C ALA A 75 3.63 -4.37 5.01
N GLN A 76 2.77 -3.65 5.74
CA GLN A 76 1.42 -4.11 6.07
C GLN A 76 0.51 -4.14 4.83
N LEU A 77 0.61 -3.16 3.94
CA LEU A 77 -0.11 -3.14 2.65
C LEU A 77 0.25 -4.38 1.82
N ILE A 78 1.57 -4.65 1.64
CA ILE A 78 2.07 -5.83 0.91
C ILE A 78 1.58 -7.12 1.58
N LYS A 79 1.56 -7.20 2.91
CA LYS A 79 1.03 -8.35 3.66
C LYS A 79 -0.43 -8.62 3.29
N GLY A 80 -1.27 -7.59 3.29
CA GLY A 80 -2.69 -7.69 2.91
C GLY A 80 -2.84 -8.15 1.46
N ILE A 81 -2.14 -7.49 0.54
CA ILE A 81 -2.15 -7.82 -0.89
C ILE A 81 -1.69 -9.25 -1.14
N SER A 82 -0.55 -9.65 -0.57
CA SER A 82 0.02 -10.98 -0.80
C SER A 82 -0.87 -12.09 -0.28
N LYS A 83 -1.51 -11.88 0.89
CA LYS A 83 -2.43 -12.86 1.48
C LYS A 83 -3.67 -13.05 0.62
N GLU A 84 -4.33 -11.95 0.24
CA GLU A 84 -5.54 -12.02 -0.58
C GLU A 84 -5.25 -12.56 -1.99
N ALA A 85 -4.13 -12.13 -2.61
CA ALA A 85 -3.71 -12.65 -3.91
C ALA A 85 -3.54 -14.19 -3.87
N LEU A 86 -2.89 -14.70 -2.82
CA LEU A 86 -2.71 -16.14 -2.64
C LEU A 86 -4.05 -16.86 -2.49
N ASP A 87 -4.98 -16.33 -1.70
CA ASP A 87 -6.30 -16.92 -1.48
C ASP A 87 -7.14 -16.95 -2.77
N GLN A 88 -6.92 -15.99 -3.67
CA GLN A 88 -7.54 -15.90 -5.00
C GLN A 88 -6.77 -16.65 -6.10
N GLY A 89 -5.70 -17.38 -5.74
CA GLY A 89 -4.89 -18.17 -6.68
C GLY A 89 -3.94 -17.37 -7.56
N TYR A 90 -3.58 -16.16 -7.12
CA TYR A 90 -2.60 -15.29 -7.76
C TYR A 90 -1.29 -15.24 -6.96
N LYS A 91 -0.22 -14.83 -7.63
CA LYS A 91 1.05 -14.45 -7.02
C LYS A 91 1.18 -12.93 -7.05
N ALA A 92 1.73 -12.33 -6.01
CA ALA A 92 2.11 -10.93 -6.00
C ALA A 92 3.61 -10.78 -6.21
N ILE A 93 4.02 -9.91 -7.14
CA ILE A 93 5.41 -9.47 -7.33
C ILE A 93 5.48 -8.05 -6.78
N VAL A 94 6.40 -7.81 -5.84
CA VAL A 94 6.63 -6.48 -5.27
C VAL A 94 7.71 -5.78 -6.07
N LEU A 95 7.41 -4.56 -6.50
CA LEU A 95 8.29 -3.66 -7.22
C LEU A 95 8.56 -2.46 -6.33
N GLN A 96 9.81 -2.30 -5.90
CA GLN A 96 10.22 -1.14 -5.12
C GLN A 96 10.70 -0.02 -6.03
N THR A 97 10.09 1.16 -5.93
CA THR A 97 10.38 2.31 -6.79
C THR A 97 11.43 3.26 -6.21
N PHE A 98 11.70 3.22 -4.91
CA PHE A 98 12.60 4.17 -4.24
C PHE A 98 12.23 5.64 -4.51
N TYR A 99 10.94 5.94 -4.66
CA TYR A 99 10.42 7.26 -5.05
C TYR A 99 10.93 7.75 -6.42
N GLN A 100 11.27 6.82 -7.34
CA GLN A 100 11.79 7.15 -8.67
C GLN A 100 10.74 6.91 -9.75
N GLU A 101 10.35 7.97 -10.47
CA GLU A 101 9.41 7.93 -11.59
C GLU A 101 9.75 6.85 -12.64
N SER A 102 11.05 6.68 -12.94
CA SER A 102 11.49 5.73 -13.95
C SER A 102 11.23 4.28 -13.56
N LEU A 103 11.37 3.93 -12.26
CA LEU A 103 11.16 2.58 -11.78
C LEU A 103 9.66 2.23 -11.70
N GLU A 104 8.79 3.18 -11.38
CA GLU A 104 7.34 2.98 -11.46
C GLU A 104 6.91 2.66 -12.90
N LEU A 105 7.39 3.43 -13.88
CA LEU A 105 7.09 3.17 -15.29
C LEU A 105 7.67 1.83 -15.77
N GLU A 106 8.87 1.44 -15.30
CA GLU A 106 9.44 0.12 -15.60
C GLU A 106 8.53 -0.99 -15.06
N GLY A 107 8.00 -0.83 -13.85
CA GLY A 107 7.00 -1.74 -13.27
C GLY A 107 5.76 -1.89 -14.16
N LEU A 108 5.23 -0.79 -14.69
CA LEU A 108 4.09 -0.80 -15.60
C LEU A 108 4.40 -1.46 -16.97
N GLN A 109 5.67 -1.53 -17.37
CA GLN A 109 6.05 -2.30 -18.57
C GLN A 109 5.78 -3.80 -18.42
N LEU A 110 5.76 -4.35 -17.19
CA LEU A 110 5.39 -5.76 -16.97
C LEU A 110 3.94 -6.02 -17.42
N LEU A 111 3.02 -5.07 -17.17
CA LEU A 111 1.64 -5.14 -17.65
C LEU A 111 1.59 -5.12 -19.19
N LYS A 112 2.31 -4.20 -19.81
CA LYS A 112 2.40 -4.08 -21.27
C LYS A 112 2.98 -5.33 -21.94
N ARG A 113 3.99 -5.96 -21.30
CA ARG A 113 4.61 -7.21 -21.80
C ARG A 113 3.79 -8.46 -21.45
N ARG A 114 2.65 -8.30 -20.74
CA ARG A 114 1.84 -9.40 -20.23
C ARG A 114 2.60 -10.38 -19.33
N GLU A 115 3.54 -9.86 -18.56
CA GLU A 115 4.27 -10.59 -17.53
C GLU A 115 3.47 -10.65 -16.23
N VAL A 116 2.54 -9.69 -16.04
CA VAL A 116 1.53 -9.66 -14.99
C VAL A 116 0.15 -9.39 -15.59
N ASP A 117 -0.91 -9.79 -14.86
CA ASP A 117 -2.30 -9.64 -15.32
C ASP A 117 -2.88 -8.29 -14.90
N GLY A 118 -2.35 -7.65 -13.85
CA GLY A 118 -2.77 -6.36 -13.33
C GLY A 118 -1.75 -5.75 -12.39
N VAL A 119 -1.94 -4.47 -12.04
CA VAL A 119 -1.03 -3.71 -11.18
C VAL A 119 -1.80 -3.02 -10.06
N ILE A 120 -1.25 -3.05 -8.84
CA ILE A 120 -1.68 -2.23 -7.71
C ILE A 120 -0.59 -1.19 -7.44
N LEU A 121 -0.96 0.10 -7.50
CA LEU A 121 -0.09 1.22 -7.15
C LEU A 121 -0.33 1.60 -5.69
N GLY A 122 0.67 1.39 -4.82
CA GLY A 122 0.63 1.77 -3.41
C GLY A 122 1.11 3.21 -3.15
N ALA A 123 1.68 3.84 -4.17
CA ALA A 123 2.03 5.25 -4.25
C ALA A 123 1.98 5.67 -5.72
N LEU A 124 1.99 6.98 -5.99
CA LEU A 124 1.99 7.54 -7.32
C LEU A 124 3.20 8.48 -7.47
N GLU A 125 4.20 8.05 -8.22
CA GLU A 125 5.43 8.82 -8.43
C GLU A 125 5.35 9.68 -9.69
N ASN A 126 4.64 9.19 -10.71
CA ASN A 126 4.49 9.87 -11.99
C ASN A 126 3.17 10.66 -12.06
N PRO A 127 3.14 11.75 -12.87
CA PRO A 127 1.89 12.35 -13.28
C PRO A 127 0.98 11.33 -13.96
N TRP A 128 -0.33 11.42 -13.70
CA TRP A 128 -1.32 10.46 -14.21
C TRP A 128 -1.26 10.24 -15.72
N GLU A 129 -0.97 11.29 -16.48
CA GLU A 129 -0.85 11.27 -17.94
C GLU A 129 0.23 10.30 -18.45
N LYS A 130 1.22 9.96 -17.61
CA LYS A 130 2.23 8.93 -17.93
C LYS A 130 1.77 7.52 -17.60
N ILE A 131 0.83 7.37 -16.65
CA ILE A 131 0.28 6.09 -16.19
C ILE A 131 -0.90 5.65 -17.06
N GLU A 132 -1.81 6.56 -17.38
CA GLU A 132 -3.06 6.32 -18.09
C GLU A 132 -2.91 5.46 -19.39
N PRO A 133 -1.87 5.66 -20.22
CA PRO A 133 -1.69 4.84 -21.43
C PRO A 133 -1.57 3.34 -21.16
N PHE A 134 -1.14 2.93 -19.96
CA PHE A 134 -1.01 1.52 -19.60
C PHE A 134 -2.35 0.83 -19.33
N LEU A 135 -3.43 1.56 -19.11
CA LEU A 135 -4.78 1.01 -18.91
C LEU A 135 -5.27 0.18 -20.11
N THR A 136 -4.74 0.44 -21.30
CA THR A 136 -5.03 -0.35 -22.51
C THR A 136 -4.42 -1.77 -22.45
N ASN A 137 -3.49 -2.02 -21.54
CA ASN A 137 -2.77 -3.28 -21.43
C ASN A 137 -3.33 -4.20 -20.33
N GLY A 138 -4.08 -3.66 -19.37
CA GLY A 138 -4.73 -4.38 -18.28
C GLY A 138 -5.16 -3.46 -17.15
N PRO A 139 -5.85 -3.99 -16.14
CA PRO A 139 -6.36 -3.20 -15.04
C PRO A 139 -5.24 -2.71 -14.10
N ILE A 140 -5.42 -1.48 -13.64
CA ILE A 140 -4.64 -0.84 -12.59
C ILE A 140 -5.60 -0.43 -11.48
N VAL A 141 -5.21 -0.66 -10.24
CA VAL A 141 -5.92 -0.22 -9.03
C VAL A 141 -4.97 0.65 -8.21
N MET A 142 -5.48 1.73 -7.65
CA MET A 142 -4.73 2.63 -6.78
C MET A 142 -5.07 2.32 -5.31
N ALA A 143 -4.06 2.16 -4.48
CA ALA A 143 -4.18 1.90 -3.05
C ALA A 143 -3.54 3.03 -2.26
N ASN A 144 -4.30 3.70 -1.39
CA ASN A 144 -3.87 4.82 -0.54
C ASN A 144 -3.67 6.17 -1.23
N GLU A 145 -3.26 6.21 -2.49
CA GLU A 145 -3.15 7.47 -3.24
C GLU A 145 -4.46 7.83 -3.93
N TYR A 146 -4.60 9.10 -4.28
CA TYR A 146 -5.77 9.63 -4.94
C TYR A 146 -5.38 10.50 -6.14
N HIS A 147 -6.13 10.39 -7.23
CA HIS A 147 -5.99 11.32 -8.35
C HIS A 147 -7.36 11.71 -8.91
N GLN A 148 -7.59 13.03 -9.09
CA GLN A 148 -8.92 13.56 -9.43
C GLN A 148 -9.46 13.09 -10.78
N THR A 149 -8.59 12.88 -11.75
CA THR A 149 -8.98 12.53 -13.14
C THR A 149 -8.75 11.05 -13.46
N ALA A 150 -8.18 10.26 -12.55
CA ALA A 150 -7.96 8.85 -12.80
C ALA A 150 -9.29 8.09 -12.87
N ASP A 151 -9.55 7.46 -14.02
CA ASP A 151 -10.75 6.62 -14.23
C ASP A 151 -10.45 5.16 -13.93
N ILE A 152 -9.99 4.91 -12.70
CA ILE A 152 -9.66 3.59 -12.15
C ILE A 152 -10.22 3.46 -10.73
N PRO A 153 -10.37 2.23 -10.22
CA PRO A 153 -10.70 2.03 -8.82
C PRO A 153 -9.59 2.55 -7.90
N ILE A 154 -10.03 3.26 -6.87
CA ILE A 154 -9.18 3.82 -5.81
C ILE A 154 -9.70 3.29 -4.47
N ILE A 155 -8.84 2.62 -3.73
CA ILE A 155 -9.13 2.20 -2.36
C ILE A 155 -8.26 3.05 -1.43
N GLY A 156 -8.88 3.71 -0.46
CA GLY A 156 -8.17 4.62 0.44
C GLY A 156 -9.01 5.00 1.65
N TYR A 157 -8.69 6.12 2.23
CA TYR A 157 -9.34 6.68 3.42
C TYR A 157 -9.74 8.12 3.14
N ASP A 158 -10.59 8.70 4.02
CA ASP A 158 -10.76 10.14 4.06
C ASP A 158 -9.63 10.76 4.89
N GLU A 159 -8.52 11.07 4.23
CA GLU A 159 -7.31 11.64 4.82
C GLU A 159 -7.57 13.01 5.45
N ARG A 160 -8.46 13.80 4.82
CA ARG A 160 -8.84 15.13 5.31
C ARG A 160 -9.65 15.04 6.60
N GLU A 161 -10.65 14.14 6.63
CA GLU A 161 -11.45 13.91 7.82
C GLU A 161 -10.61 13.31 8.97
N ALA A 162 -9.73 12.37 8.66
CA ALA A 162 -8.84 11.75 9.65
C ALA A 162 -7.91 12.78 10.31
N ALA A 163 -7.27 13.64 9.51
CA ALA A 163 -6.43 14.72 10.00
C ALA A 163 -7.23 15.77 10.78
N TYR A 164 -8.41 16.13 10.29
CA TYR A 164 -9.31 17.04 11.03
C TYR A 164 -9.61 16.50 12.44
N LYS A 165 -9.99 15.23 12.56
CA LYS A 165 -10.27 14.60 13.86
C LYS A 165 -9.06 14.60 14.80
N ALA A 166 -7.86 14.34 14.28
CA ALA A 166 -6.63 14.36 15.09
C ALA A 166 -6.35 15.75 15.67
N VAL A 167 -6.44 16.78 14.83
CA VAL A 167 -6.16 18.15 15.22
C VAL A 167 -7.26 18.74 16.10
N ASP A 168 -8.54 18.46 15.79
CA ASP A 168 -9.68 18.84 16.60
C ASP A 168 -9.56 18.28 18.03
N TYR A 169 -9.15 17.01 18.16
CA TYR A 169 -8.89 16.39 19.45
C TYR A 169 -7.79 17.12 20.24
N LEU A 170 -6.67 17.49 19.60
CA LEU A 170 -5.62 18.28 20.25
C LEU A 170 -6.16 19.64 20.76
N ILE A 171 -6.96 20.32 19.94
CA ILE A 171 -7.55 21.61 20.32
C ILE A 171 -8.51 21.44 21.48
N GLN A 172 -9.36 20.43 21.45
CA GLN A 172 -10.31 20.13 22.54
C GLN A 172 -9.60 19.73 23.84
N SER A 173 -8.40 19.12 23.76
CA SER A 173 -7.56 18.85 24.92
C SER A 173 -6.83 20.08 25.47
N GLY A 174 -7.06 21.27 24.88
CA GLY A 174 -6.53 22.56 25.34
C GLY A 174 -5.28 23.05 24.62
N ARG A 175 -4.80 22.35 23.59
CA ARG A 175 -3.62 22.78 22.80
C ARG A 175 -4.00 23.90 21.85
N LYS A 176 -3.09 24.87 21.69
CA LYS A 176 -3.33 26.05 20.84
C LYS A 176 -2.22 26.29 19.82
N LYS A 177 -1.07 25.70 20.03
CA LYS A 177 0.11 25.84 19.17
C LYS A 177 0.40 24.47 18.52
N ILE A 178 -0.36 24.16 17.48
CA ILE A 178 -0.31 22.84 16.89
C ILE A 178 0.53 22.88 15.61
N GLY A 179 1.60 22.10 15.58
CA GLY A 179 2.40 21.87 14.38
C GLY A 179 1.92 20.65 13.60
N PHE A 180 2.18 20.64 12.31
CA PHE A 180 1.93 19.54 11.41
C PHE A 180 3.20 19.11 10.71
N CYS A 181 3.47 17.80 10.72
CA CYS A 181 4.61 17.21 10.06
C CYS A 181 4.14 16.27 8.95
N PHE A 182 4.76 16.34 7.78
CA PHE A 182 4.44 15.53 6.59
C PHE A 182 5.71 15.04 5.90
N ASP A 183 5.58 14.00 5.06
CA ASP A 183 6.70 13.41 4.34
C ASP A 183 7.06 14.20 3.07
N THR A 184 6.11 14.36 2.14
CA THR A 184 6.32 15.04 0.87
C THR A 184 5.11 15.89 0.48
N GLU A 185 5.35 16.99 -0.22
CA GLU A 185 4.29 17.83 -0.79
C GLU A 185 3.71 17.27 -2.10
N SER A 186 4.34 16.27 -2.71
CA SER A 186 3.86 15.68 -3.97
C SER A 186 2.68 14.73 -3.76
N SER A 187 2.63 13.99 -2.64
CA SER A 187 1.57 13.05 -2.32
C SER A 187 0.21 13.75 -2.13
N GLU A 188 -0.81 13.26 -2.83
CA GLU A 188 -2.17 13.79 -2.68
C GLU A 188 -2.77 13.43 -1.31
N ALA A 189 -2.43 12.27 -0.75
CA ALA A 189 -2.80 11.90 0.61
C ALA A 189 -2.29 12.92 1.64
N GLN A 190 -1.02 13.34 1.52
CA GLN A 190 -0.44 14.35 2.40
C GLN A 190 -1.07 15.73 2.23
N LYS A 191 -1.42 16.12 1.00
CA LYS A 191 -2.16 17.38 0.76
C LYS A 191 -3.53 17.37 1.42
N GLN A 192 -4.24 16.24 1.37
CA GLN A 192 -5.54 16.09 2.04
C GLN A 192 -5.40 16.14 3.57
N ARG A 193 -4.36 15.51 4.15
CA ARG A 193 -4.06 15.62 5.59
C ARG A 193 -3.75 17.06 5.99
N LYS A 194 -2.91 17.77 5.21
CA LYS A 194 -2.62 19.19 5.42
C LYS A 194 -3.90 20.02 5.39
N GLN A 195 -4.81 19.75 4.45
CA GLN A 195 -6.09 20.46 4.37
C GLN A 195 -6.95 20.19 5.60
N GLY A 196 -7.03 18.94 6.09
CA GLY A 196 -7.76 18.59 7.32
C GLY A 196 -7.20 19.31 8.56
N TYR A 197 -5.87 19.42 8.66
CA TYR A 197 -5.20 20.22 9.68
C TYR A 197 -5.61 21.70 9.61
N LEU A 198 -5.59 22.31 8.42
CA LEU A 198 -5.97 23.70 8.20
C LEU A 198 -7.46 23.95 8.54
N ASP A 199 -8.32 23.03 8.14
CA ASP A 199 -9.75 23.12 8.42
C ASP A 199 -10.04 23.09 9.92
N ALA A 200 -9.35 22.24 10.68
CA ALA A 200 -9.52 22.16 12.12
C ALA A 200 -9.04 23.46 12.82
N LEU A 201 -7.88 24.00 12.44
CA LEU A 201 -7.43 25.28 12.95
C LEU A 201 -8.45 26.40 12.67
N SER A 202 -8.94 26.47 11.44
CA SER A 202 -9.91 27.47 11.00
C SER A 202 -11.23 27.35 11.77
N ALA A 203 -11.75 26.14 11.96
CA ALA A 203 -12.99 25.87 12.69
C ALA A 203 -12.94 26.38 14.15
N HIS A 204 -11.75 26.35 14.74
CA HIS A 204 -11.51 26.84 16.12
C HIS A 204 -10.93 28.25 16.21
N GLY A 205 -10.80 28.95 15.07
CA GLY A 205 -10.28 30.32 15.04
C GLY A 205 -8.80 30.43 15.45
N LEU A 206 -8.02 29.35 15.28
CA LEU A 206 -6.58 29.33 15.55
C LEU A 206 -5.81 29.78 14.30
N PRO A 207 -4.74 30.60 14.46
CA PRO A 207 -3.94 31.04 13.34
C PRO A 207 -3.06 29.90 12.80
N LEU A 208 -2.85 29.87 11.47
CA LEU A 208 -1.79 29.11 10.86
C LEU A 208 -0.45 29.81 11.11
N HIS A 209 0.55 29.04 11.47
CA HIS A 209 1.95 29.47 11.55
C HIS A 209 2.78 28.63 10.57
N ASP A 210 3.31 29.25 9.53
CA ASP A 210 4.10 28.55 8.50
C ASP A 210 5.34 27.85 9.09
N ASP A 211 5.95 28.45 10.13
CA ASP A 211 7.08 27.86 10.85
C ASP A 211 6.74 26.54 11.58
N TRP A 212 5.47 26.18 11.70
CA TRP A 212 5.01 24.93 12.32
C TRP A 212 4.59 23.87 11.29
N LEU A 213 4.90 24.10 10.03
CA LEU A 213 4.74 23.12 8.95
C LEU A 213 6.11 22.49 8.65
N PHE A 214 6.27 21.23 9.01
CA PHE A 214 7.54 20.52 8.94
C PHE A 214 7.44 19.44 7.84
N GLY A 215 8.21 19.59 6.77
CA GLY A 215 8.28 18.64 5.66
C GLY A 215 9.44 17.67 5.77
N GLU A 216 9.51 16.74 4.83
CA GLU A 216 10.61 15.79 4.65
C GLU A 216 10.89 14.89 5.87
N ALA A 217 9.83 14.49 6.59
CA ALA A 217 9.94 13.63 7.76
C ALA A 217 9.15 12.33 7.58
N PHE A 218 9.87 11.23 7.52
CA PHE A 218 9.34 9.91 7.21
C PHE A 218 9.83 8.80 8.16
N THR A 219 11.05 8.92 8.69
CA THR A 219 11.72 7.92 9.53
C THR A 219 11.77 8.33 11.00
N ILE A 220 12.20 7.39 11.87
CA ILE A 220 12.48 7.69 13.29
C ILE A 220 13.55 8.78 13.42
N GLU A 221 14.59 8.72 12.59
CA GLU A 221 15.69 9.71 12.57
C GLU A 221 15.18 11.10 12.18
N ASP A 222 14.19 11.17 11.29
CA ASP A 222 13.55 12.44 10.97
C ASP A 222 12.80 13.01 12.18
N GLY A 223 12.16 12.13 12.97
CA GLY A 223 11.54 12.51 14.23
C GLY A 223 12.55 13.10 15.22
N PHE A 224 13.78 12.57 15.30
CA PHE A 224 14.84 13.18 16.12
C PHE A 224 15.19 14.56 15.60
N ARG A 225 15.46 14.73 14.30
CA ARG A 225 15.78 16.02 13.69
C ARG A 225 14.65 17.04 13.85
N LEU A 226 13.41 16.61 13.71
CA LEU A 226 12.25 17.47 13.92
C LEU A 226 12.22 18.02 15.35
N MET A 227 12.48 17.18 16.34
CA MET A 227 12.51 17.64 17.73
C MET A 227 13.68 18.57 18.01
N ASP A 228 14.86 18.38 17.39
CA ASP A 228 15.98 19.31 17.49
C ASP A 228 15.59 20.71 17.00
N VAL A 229 14.90 20.78 15.85
CA VAL A 229 14.37 22.04 15.30
C VAL A 229 13.36 22.67 16.27
N ILE A 230 12.40 21.90 16.78
CA ILE A 230 11.36 22.39 17.71
C ILE A 230 12.00 22.91 19.00
N HIS A 231 13.01 22.22 19.53
CA HIS A 231 13.71 22.61 20.76
C HIS A 231 14.38 23.97 20.64
N ASP A 232 14.95 24.30 19.49
CA ASP A 232 15.63 25.57 19.22
C ASP A 232 14.69 26.73 18.89
N MET A 233 13.37 26.43 18.66
CA MET A 233 12.39 27.47 18.31
C MET A 233 12.04 28.37 19.50
N LYS A 234 12.06 29.70 19.31
CA LYS A 234 11.58 30.66 20.32
C LYS A 234 10.08 30.58 20.55
N ASN A 235 9.32 30.27 19.50
CA ASN A 235 7.87 30.10 19.55
C ASN A 235 7.54 28.68 19.09
N ALA A 236 7.87 27.71 19.93
CA ALA A 236 7.62 26.31 19.64
C ALA A 236 6.13 25.94 19.73
N PRO A 237 5.66 24.95 18.96
CA PRO A 237 4.33 24.34 19.14
C PRO A 237 4.24 23.61 20.49
N ASP A 238 3.03 23.46 21.02
CA ASP A 238 2.72 22.70 22.23
C ASP A 238 2.07 21.33 21.92
N ALA A 239 1.84 21.08 20.63
CA ALA A 239 1.42 19.78 20.11
C ALA A 239 1.90 19.59 18.67
N ILE A 240 2.17 18.34 18.29
CA ILE A 240 2.54 17.96 16.92
C ILE A 240 1.62 16.83 16.45
N PHE A 241 1.05 17.01 15.26
CA PHE A 241 0.44 15.95 14.48
C PHE A 241 1.44 15.50 13.41
N THR A 242 1.91 14.24 13.48
CA THR A 242 2.93 13.70 12.56
C THR A 242 2.31 12.94 11.39
N GLY A 243 3.06 12.85 10.30
CA GLY A 243 2.66 12.12 9.10
C GLY A 243 2.60 10.59 9.27
N ASN A 244 3.33 10.04 10.26
CA ASN A 244 3.31 8.61 10.63
C ASN A 244 3.83 8.38 12.05
N ASP A 245 3.68 7.16 12.55
CA ASP A 245 4.06 6.78 13.92
C ASP A 245 5.58 6.64 14.12
N GLN A 246 6.36 6.41 13.06
CA GLN A 246 7.82 6.33 13.16
C GLN A 246 8.40 7.71 13.53
N VAL A 247 7.92 8.76 12.86
CA VAL A 247 8.28 10.15 13.17
C VAL A 247 7.83 10.52 14.58
N ALA A 248 6.60 10.15 14.97
CA ALA A 248 6.10 10.40 16.32
C ALA A 248 6.98 9.74 17.39
N ALA A 249 7.39 8.50 17.20
CA ALA A 249 8.25 7.77 18.12
C ALA A 249 9.63 8.42 18.26
N GLY A 250 10.24 8.80 17.13
CA GLY A 250 11.51 9.52 17.11
C GLY A 250 11.42 10.85 17.86
N LEU A 251 10.40 11.64 17.55
CA LEU A 251 10.16 12.93 18.17
C LEU A 251 9.98 12.80 19.70
N ILE A 252 9.15 11.87 20.17
CA ILE A 252 8.93 11.61 21.59
C ILE A 252 10.24 11.20 22.27
N LYS A 253 10.99 10.29 21.67
CA LYS A 253 12.27 9.82 22.20
C LYS A 253 13.25 10.96 22.39
N GLN A 254 13.37 11.83 21.41
CA GLN A 254 14.27 13.00 21.45
C GLN A 254 13.78 14.05 22.45
N ALA A 255 12.45 14.32 22.50
CA ALA A 255 11.86 15.22 23.45
C ALA A 255 12.18 14.84 24.91
N ILE A 256 12.03 13.55 25.23
CA ILE A 256 12.38 13.02 26.55
C ILE A 256 13.87 13.22 26.86
N SER A 257 14.76 13.07 25.87
CA SER A 257 16.20 13.28 26.06
C SER A 257 16.53 14.74 26.41
N TYR A 258 15.72 15.70 25.95
CA TYR A 258 15.79 17.11 26.32
C TYR A 258 15.05 17.46 27.62
N GLY A 259 14.45 16.50 28.30
CA GLY A 259 13.74 16.70 29.56
C GLY A 259 12.28 17.13 29.41
N TYR A 260 11.70 17.04 28.23
CA TYR A 260 10.26 17.29 28.03
C TYR A 260 9.41 16.19 28.67
N HIS A 261 8.30 16.59 29.25
CA HIS A 261 7.28 15.67 29.75
C HIS A 261 6.17 15.56 28.71
N ILE A 262 6.00 14.40 28.10
CA ILE A 262 4.92 14.11 27.16
C ILE A 262 3.76 13.51 27.97
N PRO A 263 2.53 13.99 27.84
CA PRO A 263 2.05 15.05 26.93
C PRO A 263 2.11 16.46 27.50
N LYS A 264 2.54 16.65 28.75
CA LYS A 264 2.39 17.93 29.48
C LYS A 264 3.02 19.12 28.74
N ASP A 265 4.28 18.99 28.33
CA ASP A 265 5.05 20.07 27.68
C ASP A 265 4.84 20.05 26.16
N LEU A 266 4.65 18.85 25.58
CA LEU A 266 4.39 18.65 24.16
C LEU A 266 3.49 17.43 23.99
N ALA A 267 2.32 17.59 23.34
CA ALA A 267 1.46 16.49 22.95
C ALA A 267 1.83 16.00 21.54
N VAL A 268 1.70 14.69 21.29
CA VAL A 268 2.05 14.10 19.99
C VAL A 268 0.96 13.15 19.53
N ILE A 269 0.52 13.32 18.28
CA ILE A 269 -0.36 12.36 17.59
C ILE A 269 0.40 11.79 16.39
N GLY A 270 0.41 10.47 16.27
CA GLY A 270 0.91 9.73 15.12
C GLY A 270 -0.14 9.46 14.04
N TYR A 271 0.22 8.63 13.08
CA TYR A 271 -0.64 8.15 12.00
C TYR A 271 -0.24 6.73 11.62
N ASP A 272 -1.18 5.85 11.29
CA ASP A 272 -1.11 4.46 10.84
C ASP A 272 -1.47 3.41 11.92
N ASN A 273 -1.35 3.71 13.21
CA ASN A 273 -1.49 2.77 14.33
C ASN A 273 -0.55 1.55 14.21
N GLN A 274 0.73 1.82 14.00
CA GLN A 274 1.78 0.81 13.93
C GLN A 274 2.11 0.24 15.32
N ASP A 275 2.70 -0.96 15.36
CA ASP A 275 3.06 -1.65 16.62
C ASP A 275 3.97 -0.82 17.53
N ILE A 276 4.74 0.12 16.98
CA ILE A 276 5.61 1.02 17.74
C ILE A 276 4.81 1.89 18.73
N CYS A 277 3.53 2.19 18.44
CA CYS A 277 2.68 2.98 19.32
C CYS A 277 2.46 2.34 20.68
N GLU A 278 2.46 1.01 20.75
CA GLU A 278 2.21 0.22 21.96
C GLU A 278 3.48 0.04 22.82
N VAL A 279 4.66 0.17 22.20
CA VAL A 279 5.95 -0.15 22.88
C VAL A 279 6.76 1.08 23.26
N THR A 280 6.36 2.26 22.80
CA THR A 280 6.94 3.54 23.25
C THR A 280 6.48 3.87 24.68
N ALA A 281 7.24 4.72 25.37
CA ALA A 281 6.87 5.29 26.66
C ALA A 281 7.07 6.82 26.61
N PRO A 282 5.98 7.61 26.61
CA PRO A 282 4.56 7.21 26.61
C PRO A 282 4.12 6.48 25.33
N THR A 283 3.03 5.71 25.41
CA THR A 283 2.35 5.09 24.26
C THR A 283 1.71 6.15 23.39
N ILE A 284 1.70 5.94 22.07
CA ILE A 284 1.38 6.99 21.08
C ILE A 284 -0.11 6.99 20.72
N THR A 285 -0.78 8.11 20.94
CA THR A 285 -2.09 8.43 20.34
C THR A 285 -1.90 8.54 18.82
N THR A 286 -2.77 7.91 18.03
CA THR A 286 -2.59 7.82 16.57
C THR A 286 -3.90 7.67 15.83
N ILE A 287 -3.90 7.95 14.55
CA ILE A 287 -4.99 7.59 13.64
C ILE A 287 -4.79 6.14 13.22
N ASP A 288 -5.76 5.29 13.53
CA ASP A 288 -5.82 3.90 13.07
C ASP A 288 -6.43 3.84 11.67
N ILE A 289 -5.67 3.31 10.75
CA ILE A 289 -6.09 3.05 9.37
C ILE A 289 -5.97 1.55 9.08
N PRO A 290 -6.95 0.91 8.46
CA PRO A 290 -6.97 -0.54 8.25
C PRO A 290 -6.10 -0.94 7.05
N ILE A 291 -4.77 -0.82 7.16
CA ILE A 291 -3.79 -0.99 6.05
C ILE A 291 -3.88 -2.39 5.43
N VAL A 292 -3.99 -3.44 6.25
CA VAL A 292 -4.10 -4.82 5.75
C VAL A 292 -5.41 -5.01 4.95
N GLU A 293 -6.53 -4.43 5.42
CA GLU A 293 -7.81 -4.45 4.71
C GLU A 293 -7.74 -3.65 3.41
N LEU A 294 -7.01 -2.52 3.40
CA LEU A 294 -6.71 -1.78 2.17
C LEU A 294 -6.08 -2.70 1.11
N GLY A 295 -5.07 -3.49 1.52
CA GLY A 295 -4.43 -4.46 0.64
C GLY A 295 -5.38 -5.53 0.13
N HIS A 296 -6.22 -6.11 1.01
CA HIS A 296 -7.22 -7.10 0.64
C HIS A 296 -8.20 -6.54 -0.39
N ARG A 297 -8.79 -5.37 -0.12
CA ARG A 297 -9.78 -4.73 -1.01
C ARG A 297 -9.18 -4.37 -2.36
N SER A 298 -7.92 -3.91 -2.39
CA SER A 298 -7.23 -3.60 -3.64
C SER A 298 -7.09 -4.84 -4.55
N VAL A 299 -6.79 -6.00 -3.97
CA VAL A 299 -6.71 -7.26 -4.74
C VAL A 299 -8.09 -7.72 -5.19
N GLN A 300 -9.10 -7.68 -4.31
CA GLN A 300 -10.47 -8.06 -4.66
C GLN A 300 -10.96 -7.25 -5.85
N GLN A 301 -10.79 -5.93 -5.79
CA GLN A 301 -11.16 -5.02 -6.87
C GLN A 301 -10.40 -5.31 -8.17
N LEU A 302 -9.08 -5.56 -8.09
CA LEU A 302 -8.28 -5.90 -9.26
C LEU A 302 -8.74 -7.22 -9.91
N ILE A 303 -9.05 -8.23 -9.10
CA ILE A 303 -9.48 -9.54 -9.60
C ILE A 303 -10.89 -9.47 -10.20
N GLU A 304 -11.81 -8.69 -9.63
CA GLU A 304 -13.12 -8.43 -10.24
C GLU A 304 -13.00 -7.85 -11.65
N LEU A 305 -12.10 -6.87 -11.84
CA LEU A 305 -11.83 -6.32 -13.16
C LEU A 305 -11.26 -7.36 -14.13
N LEU A 306 -10.41 -8.27 -13.65
CA LEU A 306 -9.82 -9.34 -14.46
C LEU A 306 -10.82 -10.44 -14.86
N GLN A 307 -11.85 -10.68 -14.05
CA GLN A 307 -12.85 -11.71 -14.27
C GLN A 307 -14.03 -11.22 -15.10
N ASP A 308 -14.56 -10.07 -14.76
CA ASP A 308 -15.83 -9.57 -15.31
C ASP A 308 -15.68 -8.87 -16.65
N GLN A 309 -14.45 -8.59 -17.11
CA GLN A 309 -14.16 -7.76 -18.30
C GLN A 309 -14.98 -6.45 -18.33
N LYS A 310 -15.38 -5.98 -17.14
CA LYS A 310 -16.09 -4.71 -17.01
C LYS A 310 -15.17 -3.57 -17.46
N PRO A 311 -15.71 -2.52 -18.08
CA PRO A 311 -14.92 -1.33 -18.31
C PRO A 311 -14.40 -0.81 -16.97
N LEU A 312 -13.13 -0.38 -16.95
CA LEU A 312 -12.59 0.36 -15.83
C LEU A 312 -13.53 1.54 -15.55
N GLN A 313 -14.04 1.61 -14.35
CA GLN A 313 -14.84 2.73 -13.87
C GLN A 313 -14.22 3.23 -12.59
N ARG A 314 -14.24 4.54 -12.45
CA ARG A 314 -13.83 5.17 -11.19
C ARG A 314 -14.76 4.72 -10.08
N GLU A 315 -14.23 3.94 -9.17
CA GLU A 315 -14.88 3.58 -7.93
C GLU A 315 -13.95 4.01 -6.79
N HIS A 316 -14.46 4.85 -5.89
CA HIS A 316 -13.70 5.27 -4.72
C HIS A 316 -14.24 4.54 -3.49
N ILE A 317 -13.53 3.52 -3.05
CA ILE A 317 -13.84 2.74 -1.86
C ILE A 317 -13.09 3.38 -0.68
N GLN A 318 -13.84 4.02 0.22
CA GLN A 318 -13.29 4.61 1.44
C GLN A 318 -13.41 3.63 2.61
N LEU A 319 -12.27 3.31 3.23
CA LEU A 319 -12.23 2.54 4.47
C LEU A 319 -12.31 3.48 5.68
N PRO A 320 -12.92 3.02 6.79
CA PRO A 320 -13.08 3.85 7.97
C PRO A 320 -11.75 4.07 8.69
N THR A 321 -11.58 5.26 9.25
CA THR A 321 -10.46 5.62 10.13
C THR A 321 -10.97 5.95 11.53
N ARG A 322 -10.12 5.78 12.55
CA ARG A 322 -10.47 6.15 13.92
C ARG A 322 -9.25 6.72 14.66
N LEU A 323 -9.50 7.64 15.58
CA LEU A 323 -8.50 8.08 16.54
C LEU A 323 -8.41 7.08 17.70
N VAL A 324 -7.18 6.61 17.97
CA VAL A 324 -6.87 5.73 19.10
C VAL A 324 -6.08 6.57 20.10
N THR A 325 -6.72 6.92 21.20
CA THR A 325 -6.13 7.75 22.25
C THR A 325 -5.26 6.91 23.19
N ARG A 326 -4.08 7.42 23.53
CA ARG A 326 -3.10 6.82 24.44
C ARG A 326 -2.44 7.90 25.31
N GLU A 327 -1.24 7.63 25.82
CA GLU A 327 -0.57 8.49 26.81
C GLU A 327 0.14 9.74 26.22
N SER A 328 0.35 9.82 24.91
CA SER A 328 1.07 10.93 24.30
C SER A 328 0.24 12.21 24.10
N THR A 329 -1.07 12.19 24.47
CA THR A 329 -1.98 13.35 24.41
C THR A 329 -2.79 13.54 25.67
#